data_10d5fd2b2853a5c768d70b9a4ca7b399
#
_entry.id   10d5fd2b2853a5c768d70b9a4ca7b399
#
_cell.length_a   1.000
_cell.length_b   1.000
_cell.length_c   1.000
_cell.angle_alpha   90.00
_cell.angle_beta   90.00
_cell.angle_gamma   90.00
#
_symmetry.space_group_name_H-M   'P 1'
#
loop_
_entity.id
_entity.type
_entity.pdbx_description
1 polymer ?
#
loop_
_entity_poly.entity_id
_entity_poly.type
_entity_poly.pdbx_seq_one_letter_code
_entity_poly.pdbx_strand_id
1 'polypeptide(L)'
;MGDEVLGHVSALQYSAALDTPKNREFVRKYREKYGKVPSYYSESNYTTAQMIHEVMKRTSGKWPGPEKFIAMITQLKLDAVRGPVRFDDMRNPIQNIYIKKVEKKKMHGYDKDELWNTVIKTYPDVSQFFTYNKAEFLKQPVYSRDFPPCKHCN
;
A
#
# COMPACT_ATOMS: atom_id res chain seq x y z
N MET A 1 7.85 19.44 7.90
CA MET A 1 7.13 19.99 6.73
C MET A 1 5.97 20.82 7.29
N GLY A 2 5.86 22.03 6.86
CA GLY A 2 4.80 22.96 7.21
C GLY A 2 3.81 23.16 6.06
N ASP A 3 3.14 24.31 6.03
CA ASP A 3 2.07 24.59 5.06
C ASP A 3 2.56 24.72 3.60
N GLU A 4 3.86 24.76 3.37
CA GLU A 4 4.49 24.79 2.03
C GLU A 4 4.18 23.56 1.16
N VAL A 5 3.72 22.46 1.77
CA VAL A 5 3.33 21.25 1.05
C VAL A 5 1.85 21.17 0.69
N LEU A 6 1.05 22.15 1.08
CA LEU A 6 -0.37 22.18 0.77
C LEU A 6 -0.62 22.11 -0.73
N GLY A 7 -1.59 21.29 -1.13
CA GLY A 7 -1.95 21.12 -2.53
C GLY A 7 -1.08 20.11 -3.30
N HIS A 8 0.05 19.67 -2.77
CA HIS A 8 0.87 18.65 -3.43
C HIS A 8 0.10 17.36 -3.64
N VAL A 9 0.27 16.75 -4.81
CA VAL A 9 -0.39 15.51 -5.20
C VAL A 9 0.63 14.38 -5.25
N SER A 10 0.24 13.21 -4.77
CA SER A 10 1.06 12.00 -4.79
C SER A 10 0.20 10.76 -5.01
N ALA A 11 0.83 9.66 -5.45
CA ALA A 11 0.20 8.36 -5.63
C ALA A 11 0.89 7.32 -4.74
N LEU A 12 0.11 6.53 -3.98
CA LEU A 12 0.65 5.45 -3.16
C LEU A 12 -0.46 4.46 -2.76
N GLN A 13 -0.06 3.28 -2.29
CA GLN A 13 -0.98 2.22 -1.84
C GLN A 13 -1.65 2.49 -0.49
N TYR A 14 -1.25 3.54 0.24
CA TYR A 14 -1.80 3.86 1.55
C TYR A 14 -1.88 5.37 1.80
N SER A 15 -2.86 5.75 2.57
CA SER A 15 -2.94 7.04 3.25
C SER A 15 -3.54 6.87 4.64
N ALA A 16 -2.94 7.53 5.65
CA ALA A 16 -3.55 7.61 6.97
C ALA A 16 -4.91 8.34 6.96
N ALA A 17 -5.21 9.10 5.90
CA ALA A 17 -6.48 9.77 5.68
C ALA A 17 -7.57 8.86 5.05
N LEU A 18 -7.33 7.57 4.84
CA LEU A 18 -8.36 6.64 4.38
C LEU A 18 -9.50 6.57 5.40
N ASP A 19 -10.72 6.84 4.92
CA ASP A 19 -11.90 6.87 5.77
C ASP A 19 -12.61 5.51 5.82
N THR A 20 -11.89 4.52 6.37
CA THR A 20 -12.41 3.19 6.66
C THR A 20 -12.35 2.89 8.16
N PRO A 21 -13.26 2.07 8.71
CA PRO A 21 -13.22 1.71 10.13
C PRO A 21 -11.87 1.11 10.56
N LYS A 22 -11.29 0.23 9.74
CA LYS A 22 -9.99 -0.38 10.02
C LYS A 22 -8.86 0.63 10.07
N ASN A 23 -8.83 1.58 9.13
CA ASN A 23 -7.79 2.59 9.11
C ASN A 23 -7.94 3.57 10.28
N ARG A 24 -9.17 4.01 10.59
CA ARG A 24 -9.42 4.87 11.77
C ARG A 24 -8.90 4.23 13.05
N GLU A 25 -9.20 2.96 13.26
CA GLU A 25 -8.73 2.20 14.41
C GLU A 25 -7.20 2.06 14.43
N PHE A 26 -6.58 1.74 13.29
CA PHE A 26 -5.12 1.66 13.17
C PHE A 26 -4.45 3.01 13.47
N VAL A 27 -4.94 4.11 12.89
CA VAL A 27 -4.42 5.47 13.14
C VAL A 27 -4.55 5.83 14.62
N ARG A 28 -5.72 5.55 15.23
CA ARG A 28 -5.96 5.81 16.66
C ARG A 28 -4.95 5.08 17.53
N LYS A 29 -4.83 3.75 17.40
CA LYS A 29 -3.90 2.92 18.18
C LYS A 29 -2.43 3.31 17.96
N TYR A 30 -2.08 3.63 16.73
CA TYR A 30 -0.72 4.04 16.40
C TYR A 30 -0.38 5.38 17.06
N ARG A 31 -1.30 6.35 17.03
CA ARG A 31 -1.12 7.66 17.69
C ARG A 31 -1.05 7.53 19.20
N GLU A 32 -1.89 6.73 19.81
CA GLU A 32 -1.85 6.46 21.26
C GLU A 32 -0.49 5.91 21.70
N LYS A 33 0.08 5.01 20.90
CA LYS A 33 1.35 4.36 21.23
C LYS A 33 2.58 5.19 20.89
N TYR A 34 2.57 5.93 19.79
CA TYR A 34 3.76 6.58 19.24
C TYR A 34 3.67 8.12 19.15
N GLY A 35 2.56 8.72 19.51
CA GLY A 35 2.35 10.18 19.51
C GLY A 35 2.31 10.83 18.12
N LYS A 36 2.21 10.04 17.03
CA LYS A 36 2.26 10.55 15.65
C LYS A 36 1.37 9.75 14.71
N VAL A 37 1.02 10.35 13.57
CA VAL A 37 0.27 9.70 12.49
C VAL A 37 1.14 8.63 11.81
N PRO A 38 0.60 7.42 11.51
CA PRO A 38 1.35 6.37 10.84
C PRO A 38 1.71 6.77 9.40
N SER A 39 2.91 6.41 8.98
CA SER A 39 3.34 6.50 7.58
C SER A 39 2.94 5.25 6.79
N TYR A 40 3.14 5.27 5.47
CA TYR A 40 2.95 4.09 4.64
C TYR A 40 3.92 2.95 5.02
N TYR A 41 5.11 3.27 5.52
CA TYR A 41 6.03 2.26 6.05
C TYR A 41 5.47 1.55 7.29
N SER A 42 4.86 2.32 8.21
CA SER A 42 4.23 1.76 9.42
C SER A 42 3.10 0.81 9.06
N GLU A 43 2.26 1.20 8.11
CA GLU A 43 1.14 0.40 7.65
C GLU A 43 1.63 -0.84 6.88
N SER A 44 2.64 -0.71 6.00
CA SER A 44 3.17 -1.85 5.25
C SER A 44 3.75 -2.93 6.17
N ASN A 45 4.49 -2.54 7.20
CA ASN A 45 4.99 -3.49 8.20
C ASN A 45 3.85 -4.13 9.00
N TYR A 46 2.82 -3.36 9.36
CA TYR A 46 1.64 -3.90 10.04
C TYR A 46 0.90 -4.92 9.17
N THR A 47 0.65 -4.60 7.90
CA THR A 47 0.03 -5.52 6.94
C THR A 47 0.88 -6.78 6.72
N THR A 48 2.20 -6.65 6.61
CA THR A 48 3.11 -7.80 6.53
C THR A 48 3.01 -8.70 7.78
N ALA A 49 2.98 -8.09 8.96
CA ALA A 49 2.80 -8.84 10.21
C ALA A 49 1.45 -9.57 10.25
N GLN A 50 0.37 -8.96 9.73
CA GLN A 50 -0.93 -9.63 9.59
C GLN A 50 -0.86 -10.85 8.65
N MET A 51 -0.15 -10.72 7.51
CA MET A 51 0.04 -11.85 6.58
C MET A 51 0.78 -13.01 7.26
N ILE A 52 1.86 -12.72 7.98
CA ILE A 52 2.62 -13.73 8.74
C ILE A 52 1.71 -14.38 9.80
N HIS A 53 0.96 -13.58 10.53
CA HIS A 53 0.03 -14.06 11.55
C HIS A 53 -1.02 -15.02 10.96
N GLU A 54 -1.59 -14.69 9.80
CA GLU A 54 -2.58 -15.55 9.14
C GLU A 54 -1.98 -16.90 8.72
N VAL A 55 -0.76 -16.92 8.22
CA VAL A 55 -0.05 -18.17 7.91
C VAL A 55 0.22 -18.97 9.18
N MET A 56 0.76 -18.35 10.21
CA MET A 56 1.08 -19.02 11.47
C MET A 56 -0.19 -19.56 12.16
N LYS A 57 -1.29 -18.84 12.09
CA LYS A 57 -2.59 -19.32 12.57
C LYS A 57 -3.03 -20.60 11.85
N ARG A 58 -2.90 -20.66 10.51
CA ARG A 58 -3.26 -21.85 9.72
C ARG A 58 -2.34 -23.05 9.98
N THR A 59 -1.15 -22.82 10.49
CA THR A 59 -0.18 -23.87 10.85
C THR A 59 -0.14 -24.17 12.35
N SER A 60 -1.11 -23.65 13.12
CA SER A 60 -1.15 -23.80 14.59
C SER A 60 0.16 -23.38 15.27
N GLY A 61 0.76 -22.29 14.81
CA GLY A 61 2.01 -21.71 15.32
C GLY A 61 3.29 -22.44 14.86
N LYS A 62 3.19 -23.49 14.06
CA LYS A 62 4.36 -24.24 13.58
C LYS A 62 4.91 -23.63 12.29
N TRP A 63 6.22 -23.47 12.23
CA TRP A 63 6.89 -23.03 11.00
C TRP A 63 6.75 -24.10 9.89
N PRO A 64 6.13 -23.77 8.73
CA PRO A 64 5.84 -24.77 7.70
C PRO A 64 7.02 -25.05 6.73
N GLY A 65 8.14 -24.35 6.89
CA GLY A 65 9.23 -24.30 5.93
C GLY A 65 9.04 -23.22 4.86
N PRO A 66 10.13 -22.78 4.19
CA PRO A 66 10.13 -21.60 3.34
C PRO A 66 9.19 -21.72 2.13
N GLU A 67 9.22 -22.84 1.43
CA GLU A 67 8.41 -23.05 0.21
C GLU A 67 6.91 -23.01 0.53
N LYS A 68 6.50 -23.76 1.54
CA LYS A 68 5.10 -23.81 1.98
C LYS A 68 4.64 -22.45 2.54
N PHE A 69 5.51 -21.76 3.27
CA PHE A 69 5.21 -20.43 3.78
C PHE A 69 4.95 -19.43 2.64
N ILE A 70 5.81 -19.41 1.61
CA ILE A 70 5.63 -18.56 0.42
C ILE A 70 4.34 -18.92 -0.30
N ALA A 71 4.08 -20.21 -0.53
CA ALA A 71 2.85 -20.67 -1.18
C ALA A 71 1.60 -20.23 -0.41
N MET A 72 1.63 -20.30 0.92
CA MET A 72 0.52 -19.87 1.75
C MET A 72 0.32 -18.35 1.73
N ILE A 73 1.40 -17.55 1.80
CA ILE A 73 1.32 -16.08 1.72
C ILE A 73 0.74 -15.62 0.38
N THR A 74 1.22 -16.19 -0.72
CA THR A 74 0.78 -15.79 -2.07
C THR A 74 -0.68 -16.16 -2.37
N GLN A 75 -1.26 -17.07 -1.61
CA GLN A 75 -2.69 -17.41 -1.69
C GLN A 75 -3.59 -16.56 -0.78
N LEU A 76 -3.01 -15.69 0.04
CA LEU A 76 -3.82 -14.82 0.91
C LEU A 76 -4.62 -13.81 0.09
N LYS A 77 -5.86 -13.62 0.53
CA LYS A 77 -6.70 -12.48 0.18
C LYS A 77 -6.95 -11.72 1.47
N LEU A 78 -6.17 -10.69 1.72
CA LEU A 78 -6.21 -9.95 2.97
C LEU A 78 -7.04 -8.68 2.80
N ASP A 79 -7.99 -8.47 3.69
CA ASP A 79 -8.63 -7.18 3.86
C ASP A 79 -7.80 -6.35 4.87
N ALA A 80 -6.76 -5.69 4.33
CA ALA A 80 -5.79 -4.93 5.10
C ALA A 80 -6.30 -3.52 5.48
N VAL A 81 -5.53 -2.81 6.30
CA VAL A 81 -5.80 -1.41 6.65
C VAL A 81 -5.87 -0.51 5.41
N ARG A 82 -5.03 -0.80 4.42
CA ARG A 82 -4.99 -0.10 3.12
C ARG A 82 -6.10 -0.52 2.15
N GLY A 83 -6.95 -1.47 2.50
CA GLY A 83 -7.92 -2.13 1.63
C GLY A 83 -7.47 -3.53 1.20
N PRO A 84 -8.14 -4.12 0.20
CA PRO A 84 -7.84 -5.47 -0.24
C PRO A 84 -6.42 -5.61 -0.80
N VAL A 85 -5.75 -6.71 -0.41
CA VAL A 85 -4.42 -7.10 -0.91
C VAL A 85 -4.44 -8.57 -1.27
N ARG A 86 -3.99 -8.89 -2.47
CA ARG A 86 -3.74 -10.24 -2.97
C ARG A 86 -2.47 -10.26 -3.81
N PHE A 87 -2.04 -11.42 -4.28
CA PHE A 87 -0.82 -11.54 -5.06
C PHE A 87 -1.12 -12.05 -6.47
N ASP A 88 -0.33 -11.61 -7.45
CA ASP A 88 -0.32 -12.18 -8.77
C ASP A 88 0.56 -13.47 -8.83
N ASP A 89 0.60 -14.09 -10.00
CA ASP A 89 1.41 -15.30 -10.25
C ASP A 89 2.94 -15.05 -10.24
N MET A 90 3.35 -13.77 -10.28
CA MET A 90 4.75 -13.35 -10.13
C MET A 90 5.06 -12.90 -8.69
N ARG A 91 4.13 -13.12 -7.76
CA ARG A 91 4.21 -12.79 -6.32
C ARG A 91 4.25 -11.29 -6.02
N ASN A 92 3.79 -10.45 -6.95
CA ASN A 92 3.64 -9.02 -6.70
C ASN A 92 2.24 -8.72 -6.13
N PRO A 93 2.12 -7.73 -5.23
CA PRO A 93 0.83 -7.37 -4.67
C PRO A 93 -0.09 -6.75 -5.73
N ILE A 94 -1.34 -7.17 -5.74
CA ILE A 94 -2.46 -6.50 -6.39
C ILE A 94 -3.23 -5.80 -5.30
N GLN A 95 -3.36 -4.47 -5.39
CA GLN A 95 -3.89 -3.63 -4.33
C GLN A 95 -4.43 -2.31 -4.87
N ASN A 96 -5.13 -1.56 -4.04
CA ASN A 96 -5.56 -0.21 -4.42
C ASN A 96 -4.37 0.76 -4.47
N ILE A 97 -4.42 1.68 -5.44
CA ILE A 97 -3.54 2.85 -5.50
C ILE A 97 -4.40 4.10 -5.32
N TYR A 98 -3.97 4.96 -4.41
CA TYR A 98 -4.67 6.17 -4.02
C TYR A 98 -3.93 7.40 -4.53
N ILE A 99 -4.62 8.23 -5.32
CA ILE A 99 -4.17 9.59 -5.60
C ILE A 99 -4.56 10.45 -4.42
N LYS A 100 -3.60 11.15 -3.88
CA LYS A 100 -3.74 11.91 -2.62
C LYS A 100 -3.31 13.34 -2.83
N LYS A 101 -3.99 14.24 -2.14
CA LYS A 101 -3.65 15.67 -2.07
C LYS A 101 -3.38 16.05 -0.63
N VAL A 102 -2.35 16.84 -0.39
CA VAL A 102 -2.07 17.38 0.95
C VAL A 102 -3.08 18.48 1.28
N GLU A 103 -3.82 18.28 2.36
CA GLU A 103 -4.81 19.22 2.87
C GLU A 103 -4.65 19.36 4.39
N LYS A 104 -4.95 20.56 4.88
CA LYS A 104 -4.97 20.87 6.33
C LYS A 104 -6.39 20.80 6.83
N LYS A 105 -6.70 19.84 7.68
CA LYS A 105 -8.06 19.64 8.21
C LYS A 105 -8.09 18.72 9.43
N LYS A 106 -9.23 18.70 10.09
CA LYS A 106 -9.55 17.73 11.13
C LYS A 106 -9.95 16.40 10.50
N MET A 107 -9.42 15.29 11.03
CA MET A 107 -9.78 13.95 10.56
C MET A 107 -9.86 12.94 11.70
N HIS A 108 -10.57 11.87 11.48
CA HIS A 108 -10.69 10.71 12.38
C HIS A 108 -11.13 11.06 13.81
N GLY A 109 -11.89 12.15 13.97
CA GLY A 109 -12.37 12.61 15.28
C GLY A 109 -11.33 13.43 16.08
N TYR A 110 -10.20 13.80 15.49
CA TYR A 110 -9.25 14.72 16.11
C TYR A 110 -9.66 16.17 15.86
N ASP A 111 -9.66 16.99 16.90
CA ASP A 111 -10.11 18.38 16.84
C ASP A 111 -9.07 19.37 16.30
N LYS A 112 -7.85 18.94 16.10
CA LYS A 112 -6.75 19.76 15.60
C LYS A 112 -6.66 19.67 14.07
N ASP A 113 -6.47 20.83 13.43
CA ASP A 113 -6.13 20.88 12.02
C ASP A 113 -4.67 20.41 11.80
N GLU A 114 -4.51 19.33 11.08
CA GLU A 114 -3.23 18.72 10.74
C GLU A 114 -3.11 18.50 9.24
N LEU A 115 -1.89 18.32 8.75
CA LEU A 115 -1.64 17.98 7.35
C LEU A 115 -1.97 16.51 7.10
N TRP A 116 -2.86 16.27 6.15
CA TRP A 116 -3.29 14.93 5.74
C TRP A 116 -3.11 14.74 4.23
N ASN A 117 -2.71 13.53 3.84
CA ASN A 117 -2.73 13.09 2.46
C ASN A 117 -4.14 12.57 2.12
N THR A 118 -5.07 13.49 1.86
CA THR A 118 -6.47 13.16 1.58
C THR A 118 -6.59 12.42 0.25
N VAL A 119 -7.33 11.33 0.24
CA VAL A 119 -7.59 10.57 -0.99
C VAL A 119 -8.58 11.33 -1.86
N ILE A 120 -8.16 11.64 -3.09
CA ILE A 120 -8.99 12.33 -4.09
C ILE A 120 -9.43 11.39 -5.23
N LYS A 121 -8.72 10.27 -5.43
CA LYS A 121 -9.09 9.22 -6.39
C LYS A 121 -8.51 7.88 -5.96
N THR A 122 -9.27 6.81 -6.20
CA THR A 122 -8.84 5.43 -5.98
C THR A 122 -8.81 4.69 -7.31
N TYR A 123 -7.73 4.00 -7.57
CA TYR A 123 -7.63 2.97 -8.61
C TYR A 123 -7.66 1.62 -7.89
N PRO A 124 -8.74 0.84 -8.02
CA PRO A 124 -8.85 -0.45 -7.35
C PRO A 124 -8.06 -1.53 -8.08
N ASP A 125 -7.65 -2.56 -7.35
CA ASP A 125 -7.06 -3.80 -7.90
C ASP A 125 -5.91 -3.59 -8.90
N VAL A 126 -5.04 -2.62 -8.65
CA VAL A 126 -3.91 -2.32 -9.53
C VAL A 126 -2.86 -3.42 -9.41
N SER A 127 -2.56 -4.08 -10.52
CA SER A 127 -1.43 -5.01 -10.67
C SER A 127 -0.16 -4.28 -11.12
N GLN A 128 0.98 -4.96 -11.09
CA GLN A 128 2.24 -4.42 -11.63
C GLN A 128 2.17 -4.08 -13.13
N PHE A 129 1.26 -4.71 -13.86
CA PHE A 129 1.07 -4.42 -15.31
C PHE A 129 0.04 -3.31 -15.56
N PHE A 130 -0.75 -2.94 -14.54
CA PHE A 130 -1.80 -1.92 -14.63
C PHE A 130 -2.69 -2.13 -15.86
N THR A 131 -2.59 -1.23 -16.87
CA THR A 131 -3.38 -1.28 -18.11
C THR A 131 -2.71 -2.08 -19.23
N TYR A 132 -1.45 -2.52 -19.04
CA TYR A 132 -0.74 -3.28 -20.06
C TYR A 132 -1.19 -4.73 -20.10
N ASN A 133 -1.25 -5.31 -21.31
CA ASN A 133 -1.36 -6.76 -21.45
C ASN A 133 -0.06 -7.41 -20.98
N LYS A 134 -0.16 -8.31 -20.00
CA LYS A 134 1.00 -8.96 -19.36
C LYS A 134 1.87 -9.70 -20.39
N ALA A 135 1.25 -10.48 -21.29
CA ALA A 135 1.99 -11.29 -22.25
C ALA A 135 2.78 -10.42 -23.24
N GLU A 136 2.18 -9.32 -23.70
CA GLU A 136 2.86 -8.37 -24.59
C GLU A 136 3.95 -7.58 -23.85
N PHE A 137 3.69 -7.18 -22.60
CA PHE A 137 4.69 -6.49 -21.79
C PHE A 137 5.93 -7.34 -21.56
N LEU A 138 5.75 -8.62 -21.26
CA LEU A 138 6.87 -9.55 -20.98
C LEU A 138 7.68 -9.94 -22.24
N LYS A 139 7.20 -9.65 -23.44
CA LYS A 139 7.98 -9.81 -24.69
C LYS A 139 8.96 -8.65 -24.92
N GLN A 140 8.78 -7.52 -24.21
CA GLN A 140 9.67 -6.38 -24.38
C GLN A 140 11.09 -6.70 -23.85
N PRO A 141 12.13 -6.11 -24.42
CA PRO A 141 13.47 -6.20 -23.88
C PRO A 141 13.52 -5.71 -22.42
N VAL A 142 14.47 -6.26 -21.67
CA VAL A 142 14.75 -5.76 -20.32
C VAL A 142 15.18 -4.30 -20.39
N TYR A 143 14.73 -3.47 -19.47
CA TYR A 143 15.14 -2.08 -19.36
C TYR A 143 16.66 -2.00 -19.20
N SER A 144 17.28 -1.17 -20.04
CA SER A 144 18.69 -0.92 -20.05
C SER A 144 18.94 0.56 -20.33
N ARG A 145 20.22 0.96 -20.45
CA ARG A 145 20.58 2.32 -20.86
C ARG A 145 19.96 2.72 -22.23
N ASP A 146 19.83 1.75 -23.11
CA ASP A 146 19.39 1.97 -24.49
C ASP A 146 17.93 1.56 -24.74
N PHE A 147 17.24 1.01 -23.71
CA PHE A 147 15.83 0.63 -23.81
C PHE A 147 15.05 0.94 -22.52
N PRO A 148 13.87 1.57 -22.63
CA PRO A 148 13.29 2.17 -23.83
C PRO A 148 14.12 3.36 -24.32
N PRO A 149 14.09 3.67 -25.63
CA PRO A 149 14.81 4.84 -26.15
C PRO A 149 14.31 6.10 -25.45
N CYS A 150 15.26 6.90 -25.00
CA CYS A 150 14.93 8.14 -24.31
C CYS A 150 14.28 9.14 -25.27
N LYS A 151 13.02 9.54 -25.00
CA LYS A 151 12.29 10.51 -25.83
C LYS A 151 12.74 11.97 -25.59
N HIS A 152 13.49 12.23 -24.53
CA HIS A 152 13.83 13.57 -24.05
C HIS A 152 15.33 13.75 -23.70
N CYS A 153 16.19 12.81 -24.13
CA CYS A 153 17.63 12.86 -23.91
C CYS A 153 18.34 13.45 -25.16
N ASN A 154 18.06 14.71 -25.48
CA ASN A 154 18.85 15.50 -26.44
C ASN A 154 19.79 16.43 -25.68
#